data_05f07f394fed6133b3b6ab34044feaa6
#
_entry.id   05f07f394fed6133b3b6ab34044feaa6
#
_cell.length_a   1.000
_cell.length_b   1.000
_cell.length_c   1.000
_cell.angle_alpha   90.00
_cell.angle_beta   90.00
_cell.angle_gamma   90.00
#
_symmetry.space_group_name_H-M   'P 1'
#
loop_
_entity.id
_entity.type
_entity.pdbx_description
1 polymer ?
#
loop_
_entity_poly.entity_id
_entity_poly.type
_entity_poly.pdbx_seq_one_letter_code
_entity_poly.pdbx_strand_id
1 'polypeptide(L)'
;MESTQNKTRCPHSKKCGGCQLQNLDYKEQLAHKERTCIRLLGKFCRVEPIIGMENPYHYRNKVQAAFGTTRAGRIISGIYQSSTHNIVAVDSCMTEDEIADRIIVDIRRLLRDFKMTTYNEVTGRGFLRHVLVKRGFQTGEVMVVLVTGTPIFPARNNFTRALLKLHPEITTIIQNVNDRYTSMLLGQNEKTLYGPGYITDILCGLRFRISAKSFYQINPVQTEVLYGKAMEFAELTGKETVIDAYCGIGTIGMVAAKKAGQVLGVEVNRDAVRDARENAKLNRVKNIRFVCADAGDFMVDMANAGEHCDVLFMDPPRAGSDTAFLSCALTLAPRRIVYVSCNPETLARDLNFLTKRSYRAEKIQPVDMFPHTDHVECVVRLDKVN
;
A
#
# COMPACT_ATOMS: atom_id res chain seq x y z
N MET A 1 36.45 0.11 17.16
CA MET A 1 35.58 -0.74 17.99
C MET A 1 34.33 -1.00 17.20
N GLU A 2 34.28 -2.10 16.45
CA GLU A 2 33.09 -2.53 15.70
C GLU A 2 32.06 -2.99 16.72
N SER A 3 30.94 -2.29 16.80
CA SER A 3 29.79 -2.72 17.56
C SER A 3 29.24 -3.98 16.87
N THR A 4 29.46 -5.14 17.47
CA THR A 4 28.71 -6.36 17.19
C THR A 4 27.24 -6.09 17.51
N GLN A 5 26.51 -5.49 16.57
CA GLN A 5 25.06 -5.45 16.62
C GLN A 5 24.59 -6.89 16.57
N ASN A 6 24.08 -7.35 17.71
CA ASN A 6 23.47 -8.65 17.88
C ASN A 6 22.42 -8.80 16.78
N LYS A 7 22.66 -9.67 15.79
CA LYS A 7 21.71 -9.92 14.68
C LYS A 7 20.44 -10.52 15.29
N THR A 8 19.47 -9.68 15.59
CA THR A 8 18.15 -10.12 16.08
C THR A 8 17.45 -10.81 14.93
N ARG A 9 17.56 -12.13 14.88
CA ARG A 9 16.93 -12.93 13.82
C ARG A 9 15.46 -13.17 14.14
N CYS A 10 14.59 -12.96 13.16
CA CYS A 10 13.19 -13.29 13.29
C CYS A 10 13.01 -14.80 13.54
N PRO A 11 12.34 -15.22 14.62
CA PRO A 11 12.15 -16.65 14.95
C PRO A 11 11.30 -17.38 13.91
N HIS A 12 10.54 -16.66 13.09
CA HIS A 12 9.64 -17.21 12.08
C HIS A 12 10.25 -17.24 10.68
N SER A 13 11.46 -16.73 10.47
CA SER A 13 12.09 -16.53 9.14
C SER A 13 12.12 -17.78 8.26
N LYS A 14 12.27 -18.97 8.85
CA LYS A 14 12.31 -20.24 8.11
C LYS A 14 10.94 -20.74 7.63
N LYS A 15 9.84 -20.26 8.21
CA LYS A 15 8.48 -20.76 7.95
C LYS A 15 7.56 -19.70 7.35
N CYS A 16 7.67 -18.45 7.78
CA CYS A 16 6.78 -17.36 7.41
C CYS A 16 6.89 -16.98 5.92
N GLY A 17 8.12 -16.90 5.39
CA GLY A 17 8.34 -16.51 3.99
C GLY A 17 8.06 -15.03 3.67
N GLY A 18 7.71 -14.22 4.67
CA GLY A 18 7.38 -12.79 4.48
C GLY A 18 8.60 -11.89 4.25
N CYS A 19 9.80 -12.35 4.67
CA CYS A 19 11.04 -11.57 4.62
C CYS A 19 12.16 -12.41 3.99
N GLN A 20 12.47 -12.18 2.73
CA GLN A 20 13.46 -12.96 1.97
C GLN A 20 14.90 -12.63 2.37
N LEU A 21 15.16 -11.38 2.77
CA LEU A 21 16.51 -10.86 3.07
C LEU A 21 16.81 -10.81 4.58
N GLN A 22 16.00 -11.43 5.42
CA GLN A 22 16.14 -11.39 6.90
C GLN A 22 17.50 -11.93 7.41
N ASN A 23 18.22 -12.71 6.62
CA ASN A 23 19.54 -13.26 7.00
C ASN A 23 20.70 -12.29 6.72
N LEU A 24 20.47 -11.24 5.95
CA LEU A 24 21.44 -10.19 5.63
C LEU A 24 21.33 -9.04 6.63
N ASP A 25 22.42 -8.35 6.91
CA ASP A 25 22.31 -7.06 7.60
C ASP A 25 21.68 -6.00 6.67
N TYR A 26 21.20 -4.91 7.27
CA TYR A 26 20.41 -3.94 6.48
C TYR A 26 21.23 -3.27 5.38
N LYS A 27 22.51 -3.04 5.59
CA LYS A 27 23.41 -2.47 4.56
C LYS A 27 23.59 -3.46 3.39
N GLU A 28 23.74 -4.75 3.71
CA GLU A 28 23.81 -5.80 2.70
C GLU A 28 22.50 -5.95 1.90
N GLN A 29 21.34 -5.79 2.58
CA GLN A 29 20.02 -5.76 1.91
C GLN A 29 19.93 -4.61 0.92
N LEU A 30 20.32 -3.41 1.30
CA LEU A 30 20.35 -2.23 0.43
C LEU A 30 21.25 -2.46 -0.78
N ALA A 31 22.47 -2.95 -0.57
CA ALA A 31 23.41 -3.24 -1.64
C ALA A 31 22.88 -4.34 -2.60
N HIS A 32 22.16 -5.33 -2.09
CA HIS A 32 21.50 -6.36 -2.91
C HIS A 32 20.41 -5.74 -3.82
N LYS A 33 19.52 -4.93 -3.26
CA LYS A 33 18.45 -4.25 -3.99
C LYS A 33 19.00 -3.26 -5.03
N GLU A 34 20.02 -2.49 -4.67
CA GLU A 34 20.69 -1.56 -5.57
C GLU A 34 21.30 -2.28 -6.77
N ARG A 35 22.05 -3.38 -6.55
CA ARG A 35 22.59 -4.20 -7.65
C ARG A 35 21.48 -4.73 -8.57
N THR A 36 20.34 -5.12 -8.01
CA THR A 36 19.19 -5.58 -8.80
C THR A 36 18.66 -4.45 -9.69
N CYS A 37 18.50 -3.23 -9.14
CA CYS A 37 18.06 -2.08 -9.91
C CYS A 37 19.09 -1.69 -10.98
N ILE A 38 20.37 -1.67 -10.68
CA ILE A 38 21.43 -1.38 -11.65
C ILE A 38 21.41 -2.40 -12.79
N ARG A 39 21.31 -3.69 -12.49
CA ARG A 39 21.25 -4.77 -13.49
C ARG A 39 20.07 -4.63 -14.45
N LEU A 40 18.89 -4.28 -13.95
CA LEU A 40 17.67 -4.21 -14.73
C LEU A 40 17.49 -2.86 -15.45
N LEU A 41 17.85 -1.77 -14.80
CA LEU A 41 17.50 -0.41 -15.20
C LEU A 41 18.70 0.42 -15.68
N GLY A 42 19.93 0.02 -15.38
CA GLY A 42 21.16 0.76 -15.71
C GLY A 42 21.41 0.99 -17.20
N LYS A 43 20.75 0.22 -18.06
CA LYS A 43 20.79 0.42 -19.52
C LYS A 43 20.02 1.65 -20.01
N PHE A 44 19.11 2.20 -19.20
CA PHE A 44 18.29 3.36 -19.59
C PHE A 44 18.93 4.69 -19.19
N CYS A 45 19.45 4.75 -17.98
CA CYS A 45 20.29 5.84 -17.47
C CYS A 45 20.99 5.38 -16.19
N ARG A 46 21.83 6.27 -15.61
CA ARG A 46 22.45 6.01 -14.31
C ARG A 46 21.39 5.81 -13.24
N VAL A 47 21.53 4.72 -12.48
CA VAL A 47 20.73 4.46 -11.28
C VAL A 47 21.39 5.13 -10.10
N GLU A 48 20.65 6.00 -9.41
CA GLU A 48 21.12 6.65 -8.20
C GLU A 48 21.25 5.64 -7.03
N PRO A 49 22.10 5.94 -6.03
CA PRO A 49 22.20 5.09 -4.84
C PRO A 49 20.83 4.90 -4.17
N ILE A 50 20.56 3.69 -3.69
CA ILE A 50 19.28 3.38 -3.04
C ILE A 50 19.10 4.18 -1.75
N ILE A 51 17.92 4.76 -1.53
CA ILE A 51 17.57 5.41 -0.28
C ILE A 51 17.00 4.36 0.69
N GLY A 52 17.74 4.08 1.76
CA GLY A 52 17.32 3.19 2.83
C GLY A 52 16.43 3.87 3.87
N MET A 53 15.96 3.10 4.83
CA MET A 53 15.18 3.55 5.97
C MET A 53 16.07 3.64 7.22
N GLU A 54 15.92 4.68 8.03
CA GLU A 54 16.72 4.86 9.25
C GLU A 54 16.42 3.75 10.27
N ASN A 55 15.14 3.48 10.52
CA ASN A 55 14.68 2.36 11.35
C ASN A 55 13.88 1.36 10.52
N PRO A 56 14.47 0.24 10.06
CA PRO A 56 13.83 -0.70 9.16
C PRO A 56 12.87 -1.69 9.85
N TYR A 57 12.42 -1.40 11.06
CA TYR A 57 11.54 -2.25 11.85
C TYR A 57 10.18 -1.58 12.11
N HIS A 58 9.14 -2.40 12.34
CA HIS A 58 7.78 -1.97 12.73
C HIS A 58 7.16 -0.88 11.84
N TYR A 59 7.55 -0.87 10.57
CA TYR A 59 7.16 0.16 9.60
C TYR A 59 5.80 -0.08 8.95
N ARG A 60 5.25 -1.31 9.04
CA ARG A 60 3.99 -1.66 8.39
C ARG A 60 2.81 -1.13 9.18
N ASN A 61 2.15 -0.12 8.65
CA ASN A 61 0.92 0.46 9.22
C ASN A 61 -0.34 -0.35 8.93
N LYS A 62 -0.24 -1.39 8.13
CA LYS A 62 -1.31 -2.32 7.78
C LYS A 62 -0.86 -3.75 8.04
N VAL A 63 -1.52 -4.38 8.99
CA VAL A 63 -1.23 -5.75 9.43
C VAL A 63 -2.43 -6.63 9.18
N GLN A 64 -2.19 -7.82 8.65
CA GLN A 64 -3.22 -8.78 8.31
C GLN A 64 -2.87 -10.14 8.90
N ALA A 65 -3.74 -10.68 9.75
CA ALA A 65 -3.58 -12.01 10.31
C ALA A 65 -4.71 -12.95 9.88
N ALA A 66 -4.35 -14.15 9.46
CA ALA A 66 -5.28 -15.26 9.30
C ALA A 66 -5.56 -15.91 10.65
N PHE A 67 -6.77 -16.39 10.87
CA PHE A 67 -7.20 -17.08 12.06
C PHE A 67 -7.58 -18.53 11.75
N GLY A 68 -7.14 -19.45 12.59
CA GLY A 68 -7.43 -20.86 12.42
C GLY A 68 -7.39 -21.63 13.73
N THR A 69 -7.84 -22.88 13.67
CA THR A 69 -7.80 -23.79 14.81
C THR A 69 -6.90 -24.98 14.49
N THR A 70 -5.95 -25.27 15.38
CA THR A 70 -5.06 -26.43 15.24
C THR A 70 -5.83 -27.74 15.45
N ARG A 71 -5.22 -28.88 15.05
CA ARG A 71 -5.79 -30.21 15.33
C ARG A 71 -6.08 -30.47 16.81
N ALA A 72 -5.32 -29.83 17.70
CA ALA A 72 -5.52 -29.91 19.16
C ALA A 72 -6.58 -28.92 19.69
N GLY A 73 -7.37 -28.27 18.82
CA GLY A 73 -8.43 -27.35 19.21
C GLY A 73 -7.98 -25.95 19.65
N ARG A 74 -6.67 -25.63 19.55
CA ARG A 74 -6.15 -24.31 19.94
C ARG A 74 -6.32 -23.31 18.81
N ILE A 75 -6.91 -22.14 19.11
CA ILE A 75 -7.00 -21.00 18.19
C ILE A 75 -5.61 -20.41 18.01
N ILE A 76 -5.23 -20.18 16.77
CA ILE A 76 -3.98 -19.51 16.35
C ILE A 76 -4.31 -18.35 15.42
N SER A 77 -3.42 -17.36 15.39
CA SER A 77 -3.42 -16.25 14.42
C SER A 77 -2.02 -16.04 13.88
N GLY A 78 -1.90 -15.57 12.65
CA GLY A 78 -0.60 -15.32 12.02
C GLY A 78 -0.71 -15.22 10.51
N ILE A 79 0.35 -15.61 9.84
CA ILE A 79 0.53 -15.44 8.39
C ILE A 79 0.49 -16.81 7.72
N TYR A 80 -0.09 -16.90 6.53
CA TYR A 80 0.00 -18.11 5.72
C TYR A 80 1.45 -18.37 5.32
N GLN A 81 1.91 -19.60 5.55
CA GLN A 81 3.16 -20.08 4.99
C GLN A 81 3.10 -19.98 3.45
N SER A 82 4.17 -19.50 2.84
CA SER A 82 4.24 -19.32 1.37
C SER A 82 3.75 -20.56 0.62
N SER A 83 2.92 -20.33 -0.38
CA SER A 83 2.31 -21.36 -1.25
C SER A 83 1.47 -22.42 -0.53
N THR A 84 1.02 -22.15 0.69
CA THR A 84 0.16 -23.06 1.47
C THR A 84 -0.96 -22.28 2.18
N HIS A 85 -1.94 -23.03 2.73
CA HIS A 85 -2.96 -22.51 3.65
C HIS A 85 -2.62 -22.78 5.14
N ASN A 86 -1.39 -23.21 5.44
CA ASN A 86 -0.96 -23.42 6.80
C ASN A 86 -0.65 -22.08 7.47
N ILE A 87 -1.22 -21.83 8.63
CA ILE A 87 -0.96 -20.63 9.40
C ILE A 87 0.30 -20.83 10.25
N VAL A 88 1.30 -20.00 10.03
CA VAL A 88 2.42 -19.83 10.93
C VAL A 88 1.96 -18.91 12.06
N ALA A 89 1.88 -19.44 13.28
CA ALA A 89 1.46 -18.65 14.43
C ALA A 89 2.53 -17.58 14.74
N VAL A 90 2.08 -16.32 14.76
CA VAL A 90 2.92 -15.14 15.01
C VAL A 90 2.25 -14.30 16.09
N ASP A 91 2.96 -14.01 17.16
CA ASP A 91 2.50 -13.14 18.24
C ASP A 91 3.12 -11.74 18.16
N SER A 92 4.27 -11.63 17.50
CA SER A 92 4.98 -10.39 17.23
C SER A 92 5.81 -10.53 15.96
N CYS A 93 5.79 -9.51 15.12
CA CYS A 93 6.52 -9.43 13.87
C CYS A 93 7.45 -8.22 13.84
N MET A 94 8.70 -8.42 13.41
CA MET A 94 9.70 -7.35 13.37
C MET A 94 9.39 -6.24 12.36
N THR A 95 8.51 -6.48 11.39
CA THR A 95 8.16 -5.49 10.36
C THR A 95 6.78 -4.88 10.55
N GLU A 96 5.89 -5.55 11.28
CA GLU A 96 4.53 -5.12 11.54
C GLU A 96 4.45 -4.15 12.72
N ASP A 97 3.43 -3.30 12.75
CA ASP A 97 3.16 -2.40 13.86
C ASP A 97 2.86 -3.18 15.15
N GLU A 98 3.56 -2.85 16.22
CA GLU A 98 3.46 -3.56 17.50
C GLU A 98 2.08 -3.45 18.17
N ILE A 99 1.36 -2.33 17.94
CA ILE A 99 0.00 -2.16 18.45
C ILE A 99 -0.93 -3.11 17.70
N ALA A 100 -0.77 -3.24 16.40
CA ALA A 100 -1.55 -4.17 15.60
C ALA A 100 -1.32 -5.63 16.04
N ASP A 101 -0.07 -6.02 16.30
CA ASP A 101 0.26 -7.36 16.80
C ASP A 101 -0.45 -7.64 18.14
N ARG A 102 -0.40 -6.69 19.09
CA ARG A 102 -1.09 -6.82 20.40
C ARG A 102 -2.60 -6.98 20.23
N ILE A 103 -3.22 -6.16 19.40
CA ILE A 103 -4.66 -6.22 19.12
C ILE A 103 -5.03 -7.62 18.55
N ILE A 104 -4.25 -8.14 17.59
CA ILE A 104 -4.51 -9.45 16.99
C ILE A 104 -4.39 -10.58 18.04
N VAL A 105 -3.39 -10.53 18.90
CA VAL A 105 -3.21 -11.50 19.99
C VAL A 105 -4.40 -11.46 20.97
N ASP A 106 -4.86 -10.27 21.35
CA ASP A 106 -5.97 -10.13 22.27
C ASP A 106 -7.33 -10.49 21.65
N ILE A 107 -7.53 -10.23 20.35
CA ILE A 107 -8.70 -10.76 19.62
C ILE A 107 -8.71 -12.28 19.66
N ARG A 108 -7.55 -12.95 19.50
CA ARG A 108 -7.43 -14.41 19.62
C ARG A 108 -7.83 -14.92 21.02
N ARG A 109 -7.48 -14.17 22.08
CA ARG A 109 -7.89 -14.49 23.46
C ARG A 109 -9.41 -14.30 23.63
N LEU A 110 -9.96 -13.18 23.16
CA LEU A 110 -11.37 -12.88 23.21
C LEU A 110 -12.22 -13.91 22.47
N LEU A 111 -11.79 -14.43 21.30
CA LEU A 111 -12.50 -15.51 20.61
C LEU A 111 -12.71 -16.73 21.50
N ARG A 112 -11.68 -17.12 22.27
CA ARG A 112 -11.76 -18.24 23.21
C ARG A 112 -12.72 -17.91 24.36
N ASP A 113 -12.60 -16.71 24.94
CA ASP A 113 -13.39 -16.29 26.11
C ASP A 113 -14.90 -16.17 25.77
N PHE A 114 -15.21 -15.74 24.55
CA PHE A 114 -16.57 -15.67 24.01
C PHE A 114 -17.03 -16.96 23.29
N LYS A 115 -16.23 -18.04 23.34
CA LYS A 115 -16.52 -19.34 22.69
C LYS A 115 -16.85 -19.22 21.19
N MET A 116 -16.16 -18.31 20.50
CA MET A 116 -16.29 -18.09 19.07
C MET A 116 -15.34 -18.99 18.28
N THR A 117 -15.75 -19.41 17.10
CA THR A 117 -14.96 -20.28 16.23
C THR A 117 -14.14 -19.47 15.22
N THR A 118 -13.05 -20.04 14.73
CA THR A 118 -12.39 -19.55 13.51
C THR A 118 -13.08 -20.15 12.28
N TYR A 119 -12.93 -19.47 11.14
CA TYR A 119 -13.41 -20.00 9.86
C TYR A 119 -12.49 -21.14 9.39
N ASN A 120 -13.07 -22.16 8.80
CA ASN A 120 -12.36 -23.28 8.21
C ASN A 120 -12.51 -23.22 6.69
N GLU A 121 -11.43 -22.94 5.97
CA GLU A 121 -11.41 -22.76 4.52
C GLU A 121 -11.81 -24.06 3.75
N VAL A 122 -11.64 -25.25 4.36
CA VAL A 122 -12.00 -26.53 3.72
C VAL A 122 -13.49 -26.77 3.79
N THR A 123 -14.10 -26.50 4.96
CA THR A 123 -15.53 -26.76 5.18
C THR A 123 -16.43 -25.58 4.85
N GLY A 124 -15.88 -24.38 4.66
CA GLY A 124 -16.61 -23.15 4.45
C GLY A 124 -17.41 -22.70 5.68
N ARG A 125 -17.07 -23.17 6.88
CA ARG A 125 -17.83 -22.93 8.12
C ARG A 125 -16.97 -22.28 9.19
N GLY A 126 -17.62 -21.51 10.08
CA GLY A 126 -16.98 -20.84 11.20
C GLY A 126 -17.17 -19.32 11.12
N PHE A 127 -16.63 -18.62 12.10
CA PHE A 127 -16.89 -17.20 12.27
C PHE A 127 -15.74 -16.32 11.76
N LEU A 128 -14.60 -16.23 12.47
CA LEU A 128 -13.52 -15.30 12.13
C LEU A 128 -12.52 -15.92 11.16
N ARG A 129 -12.35 -15.27 10.00
CA ARG A 129 -11.37 -15.66 8.96
C ARG A 129 -10.06 -14.92 9.13
N HIS A 130 -10.14 -13.58 9.16
CA HIS A 130 -8.99 -12.69 9.22
C HIS A 130 -9.26 -11.50 10.13
N VAL A 131 -8.21 -10.90 10.60
CA VAL A 131 -8.22 -9.57 11.21
C VAL A 131 -7.28 -8.70 10.39
N LEU A 132 -7.78 -7.52 9.98
CA LEU A 132 -6.98 -6.49 9.36
C LEU A 132 -6.91 -5.30 10.34
N VAL A 133 -5.71 -4.88 10.71
CA VAL A 133 -5.50 -3.68 11.49
C VAL A 133 -4.82 -2.64 10.61
N LYS A 134 -5.34 -1.43 10.59
CA LYS A 134 -4.69 -0.27 9.95
C LYS A 134 -4.43 0.78 11.02
N ARG A 135 -3.25 1.40 10.97
CA ARG A 135 -2.88 2.46 11.90
C ARG A 135 -2.45 3.73 11.15
N GLY A 136 -2.94 4.88 11.58
CA GLY A 136 -2.38 6.17 11.21
C GLY A 136 -1.13 6.42 12.05
N PHE A 137 0.04 6.44 11.42
CA PHE A 137 1.31 6.57 12.16
C PHE A 137 1.47 7.95 12.80
N GLN A 138 1.02 9.00 12.12
CA GLN A 138 1.10 10.36 12.63
C GLN A 138 -0.05 10.70 13.58
N THR A 139 -1.24 10.12 13.38
CA THR A 139 -2.42 10.42 14.20
C THR A 139 -2.58 9.48 15.39
N GLY A 140 -1.99 8.28 15.32
CA GLY A 140 -2.20 7.21 16.30
C GLY A 140 -3.55 6.50 16.18
N GLU A 141 -4.42 6.91 15.25
CA GLU A 141 -5.75 6.30 15.03
C GLU A 141 -5.63 4.86 14.57
N VAL A 142 -6.47 3.97 15.11
CA VAL A 142 -6.45 2.53 14.79
C VAL A 142 -7.81 2.06 14.29
N MET A 143 -7.80 1.37 13.15
CA MET A 143 -8.94 0.64 12.60
C MET A 143 -8.73 -0.85 12.76
N VAL A 144 -9.74 -1.54 13.27
CA VAL A 144 -9.81 -3.01 13.31
C VAL A 144 -10.92 -3.48 12.40
N VAL A 145 -10.58 -4.33 11.42
CA VAL A 145 -11.55 -4.98 10.54
C VAL A 145 -11.59 -6.47 10.86
N LEU A 146 -12.72 -6.93 11.36
CA LEU A 146 -12.99 -8.33 11.63
C LEU A 146 -13.62 -8.96 10.39
N VAL A 147 -12.86 -9.78 9.67
CA VAL A 147 -13.35 -10.47 8.47
C VAL A 147 -14.00 -11.78 8.89
N THR A 148 -15.30 -11.88 8.69
CA THR A 148 -16.12 -13.00 9.16
C THR A 148 -16.69 -13.82 8.01
N GLY A 149 -16.81 -15.14 8.17
CA GLY A 149 -17.47 -16.04 7.21
C GLY A 149 -18.99 -15.98 7.26
N THR A 150 -19.58 -15.17 8.14
CA THR A 150 -21.03 -15.05 8.34
C THR A 150 -21.39 -13.64 8.82
N PRO A 151 -22.56 -13.10 8.46
CA PRO A 151 -23.02 -11.80 8.96
C PRO A 151 -23.44 -11.87 10.45
N ILE A 152 -23.70 -13.06 10.98
CA ILE A 152 -24.12 -13.27 12.37
C ILE A 152 -22.87 -13.14 13.26
N PHE A 153 -22.88 -12.15 14.15
CA PHE A 153 -21.82 -11.93 15.13
C PHE A 153 -22.38 -12.20 16.55
N PRO A 154 -22.11 -13.38 17.13
CA PRO A 154 -22.56 -13.69 18.48
C PRO A 154 -21.96 -12.73 19.50
N ALA A 155 -22.75 -12.34 20.51
CA ALA A 155 -22.31 -11.44 21.59
C ALA A 155 -21.58 -10.16 21.11
N ARG A 156 -21.89 -9.68 19.89
CA ARG A 156 -21.20 -8.56 19.21
C ARG A 156 -20.89 -7.37 20.14
N ASN A 157 -21.89 -6.86 20.85
CA ASN A 157 -21.73 -5.67 21.69
C ASN A 157 -20.78 -5.91 22.85
N ASN A 158 -20.84 -7.10 23.47
CA ASN A 158 -19.95 -7.46 24.58
C ASN A 158 -18.52 -7.68 24.10
N PHE A 159 -18.32 -8.34 22.94
CA PHE A 159 -17.02 -8.50 22.33
C PHE A 159 -16.40 -7.15 21.97
N THR A 160 -17.14 -6.27 21.30
CA THR A 160 -16.69 -4.92 20.94
C THR A 160 -16.28 -4.14 22.18
N ARG A 161 -17.10 -4.16 23.25
CA ARG A 161 -16.79 -3.48 24.51
C ARG A 161 -15.54 -4.06 25.19
N ALA A 162 -15.38 -5.37 25.19
CA ALA A 162 -14.21 -6.04 25.77
C ALA A 162 -12.92 -5.67 25.00
N LEU A 163 -12.97 -5.65 23.66
CA LEU A 163 -11.84 -5.25 22.84
C LEU A 163 -11.46 -3.77 23.08
N LEU A 164 -12.44 -2.86 23.13
CA LEU A 164 -12.19 -1.43 23.42
C LEU A 164 -11.66 -1.18 24.83
N LYS A 165 -12.03 -2.04 25.80
CA LYS A 165 -11.47 -1.95 27.16
C LYS A 165 -9.98 -2.31 27.21
N LEU A 166 -9.55 -3.27 26.36
CA LEU A 166 -8.14 -3.68 26.25
C LEU A 166 -7.33 -2.70 25.41
N HIS A 167 -7.97 -2.10 24.40
CA HIS A 167 -7.34 -1.26 23.38
C HIS A 167 -8.14 0.05 23.20
N PRO A 168 -8.00 1.01 24.13
CA PRO A 168 -8.70 2.30 24.04
C PRO A 168 -8.24 3.17 22.87
N GLU A 169 -7.09 2.87 22.27
CA GLU A 169 -6.56 3.52 21.09
C GLU A 169 -7.35 3.21 19.82
N ILE A 170 -8.23 2.19 19.83
CA ILE A 170 -9.03 1.82 18.66
C ILE A 170 -10.05 2.92 18.36
N THR A 171 -9.91 3.54 17.19
CA THR A 171 -10.80 4.58 16.68
C THR A 171 -12.07 4.00 16.06
N THR A 172 -11.95 2.87 15.38
CA THR A 172 -13.09 2.23 14.69
C THR A 172 -12.95 0.72 14.57
N ILE A 173 -14.08 0.01 14.67
CA ILE A 173 -14.18 -1.43 14.48
C ILE A 173 -15.23 -1.70 13.39
N ILE A 174 -14.86 -2.50 12.40
CA ILE A 174 -15.68 -2.87 11.26
C ILE A 174 -15.79 -4.39 11.22
N GLN A 175 -17.00 -4.91 11.03
CA GLN A 175 -17.21 -6.27 10.55
C GLN A 175 -17.29 -6.24 9.04
N ASN A 176 -16.43 -7.00 8.36
CA ASN A 176 -16.50 -7.25 6.92
C ASN A 176 -16.91 -8.71 6.72
N VAL A 177 -17.98 -8.96 5.96
CA VAL A 177 -18.47 -10.30 5.70
C VAL A 177 -17.87 -10.81 4.38
N ASN A 178 -17.08 -11.88 4.49
CA ASN A 178 -16.54 -12.60 3.35
C ASN A 178 -16.86 -14.09 3.48
N ASP A 179 -18.03 -14.45 2.99
CA ASP A 179 -18.59 -15.81 2.98
C ASP A 179 -18.25 -16.60 1.69
N ARG A 180 -17.47 -15.98 0.79
CA ARG A 180 -17.13 -16.58 -0.52
C ARG A 180 -15.85 -17.41 -0.42
N TYR A 181 -15.75 -18.43 -1.26
CA TYR A 181 -14.49 -19.12 -1.52
C TYR A 181 -13.64 -18.26 -2.49
N THR A 182 -12.74 -17.47 -1.93
CA THR A 182 -11.94 -16.49 -2.70
C THR A 182 -10.63 -16.19 -1.98
N SER A 183 -9.60 -15.85 -2.75
CA SER A 183 -8.33 -15.31 -2.24
C SER A 183 -8.42 -13.84 -1.80
N MET A 184 -9.53 -13.15 -2.13
CA MET A 184 -9.74 -11.78 -1.69
C MET A 184 -9.96 -11.73 -0.18
N LEU A 185 -9.23 -10.85 0.50
CA LEU A 185 -9.35 -10.69 1.95
C LEU A 185 -10.73 -10.18 2.36
N LEU A 186 -11.17 -9.07 1.74
CA LEU A 186 -12.42 -8.37 2.10
C LEU A 186 -13.57 -8.77 1.18
N GLY A 187 -14.72 -9.02 1.79
CA GLY A 187 -15.98 -9.19 1.09
C GLY A 187 -16.63 -7.83 0.74
N GLN A 188 -17.82 -7.89 0.13
CA GLN A 188 -18.54 -6.69 -0.30
C GLN A 188 -19.26 -5.97 0.86
N ASN A 189 -19.80 -6.75 1.81
CA ASN A 189 -20.65 -6.24 2.87
C ASN A 189 -19.85 -5.85 4.10
N GLU A 190 -20.03 -4.61 4.56
CA GLU A 190 -19.39 -4.06 5.75
C GLU A 190 -20.42 -3.49 6.72
N LYS A 191 -20.13 -3.63 8.01
CA LYS A 191 -20.89 -3.03 9.10
C LYS A 191 -19.96 -2.40 10.11
N THR A 192 -20.09 -1.11 10.34
CA THR A 192 -19.39 -0.44 11.43
C THR A 192 -19.98 -0.89 12.76
N LEU A 193 -19.13 -1.40 13.63
CA LEU A 193 -19.50 -1.84 14.99
C LEU A 193 -19.22 -0.77 16.03
N TYR A 194 -18.19 0.05 15.79
CA TYR A 194 -17.78 1.16 16.64
C TYR A 194 -17.08 2.24 15.82
N GLY A 195 -17.23 3.50 16.22
CA GLY A 195 -16.55 4.63 15.62
C GLY A 195 -17.09 5.04 14.24
N PRO A 196 -16.33 5.87 13.50
CA PRO A 196 -16.80 6.49 12.24
C PRO A 196 -16.74 5.57 11.02
N GLY A 197 -16.13 4.38 11.10
CA GLY A 197 -15.93 3.48 9.96
C GLY A 197 -14.70 3.83 9.10
N TYR A 198 -13.85 4.73 9.56
CA TYR A 198 -12.58 5.10 8.92
C TYR A 198 -11.59 5.59 9.97
N ILE A 199 -10.33 5.71 9.59
CA ILE A 199 -9.28 6.43 10.31
C ILE A 199 -8.71 7.53 9.43
N THR A 200 -7.95 8.43 10.05
CA THR A 200 -7.18 9.42 9.31
C THR A 200 -5.69 9.27 9.59
N ASP A 201 -4.85 9.61 8.61
CA ASP A 201 -3.41 9.75 8.83
C ASP A 201 -2.89 11.01 8.14
N ILE A 202 -1.68 11.42 8.47
CA ILE A 202 -1.01 12.56 7.85
C ILE A 202 0.16 12.03 7.01
N LEU A 203 0.21 12.41 5.74
CA LEU A 203 1.27 12.07 4.80
C LEU A 203 1.66 13.32 4.02
N CYS A 204 2.95 13.64 3.98
CA CYS A 204 3.46 14.86 3.36
C CYS A 204 2.72 16.14 3.82
N GLY A 205 2.31 16.18 5.11
CA GLY A 205 1.57 17.30 5.69
C GLY A 205 0.12 17.45 5.22
N LEU A 206 -0.46 16.43 4.59
CA LEU A 206 -1.87 16.35 4.21
C LEU A 206 -2.56 15.25 5.00
N ARG A 207 -3.81 15.50 5.41
CA ARG A 207 -4.63 14.52 6.14
C ARG A 207 -5.42 13.66 5.16
N PHE A 208 -5.29 12.34 5.29
CA PHE A 208 -5.99 11.37 4.46
C PHE A 208 -6.97 10.54 5.30
N ARG A 209 -8.21 10.48 4.84
CA ARG A 209 -9.20 9.52 5.32
C ARG A 209 -8.93 8.17 4.67
N ILE A 210 -8.88 7.13 5.48
CA ILE A 210 -8.55 5.77 5.08
C ILE A 210 -9.71 4.86 5.49
N SER A 211 -10.40 4.28 4.52
CA SER A 211 -11.45 3.27 4.75
C SER A 211 -10.87 1.85 4.80
N ALA A 212 -11.69 0.85 5.14
CA ALA A 212 -11.24 -0.54 5.18
C ALA A 212 -10.70 -1.01 3.81
N LYS A 213 -11.36 -0.64 2.72
CA LYS A 213 -11.02 -1.03 1.34
C LYS A 213 -10.02 -0.10 0.65
N SER A 214 -9.77 1.11 1.17
CA SER A 214 -8.81 2.05 0.57
C SER A 214 -7.41 1.47 0.54
N PHE A 215 -6.74 1.60 -0.59
CA PHE A 215 -5.29 1.43 -0.64
C PHE A 215 -4.63 2.64 0.02
N TYR A 216 -3.66 2.38 0.87
CA TYR A 216 -2.78 3.37 1.47
C TYR A 216 -1.41 2.71 1.64
N GLN A 217 -0.34 3.43 1.36
CA GLN A 217 1.02 2.89 1.41
C GLN A 217 1.36 2.36 2.81
N ILE A 218 1.97 1.16 2.86
CA ILE A 218 2.15 0.44 4.14
C ILE A 218 3.33 0.93 4.97
N ASN A 219 4.20 1.75 4.41
CA ASN A 219 5.35 2.35 5.07
C ASN A 219 5.26 3.89 4.92
N PRO A 220 4.57 4.59 5.80
CA PRO A 220 4.35 6.03 5.67
C PRO A 220 5.65 6.84 5.64
N VAL A 221 6.65 6.44 6.43
CA VAL A 221 7.95 7.13 6.51
C VAL A 221 8.65 7.12 5.15
N GLN A 222 8.79 5.94 4.55
CA GLN A 222 9.42 5.83 3.24
C GLN A 222 8.53 6.34 2.10
N THR A 223 7.23 6.39 2.29
CA THR A 223 6.31 7.00 1.31
C THR A 223 6.55 8.49 1.18
N GLU A 224 6.83 9.20 2.28
CA GLU A 224 7.19 10.62 2.21
C GLU A 224 8.50 10.83 1.45
N VAL A 225 9.49 9.95 1.62
CA VAL A 225 10.73 9.96 0.84
C VAL A 225 10.46 9.70 -0.64
N LEU A 226 9.67 8.66 -0.95
CA LEU A 226 9.29 8.27 -2.31
C LEU A 226 8.55 9.42 -3.03
N TYR A 227 7.54 10.00 -2.38
CA TYR A 227 6.77 11.11 -2.94
C TYR A 227 7.59 12.40 -3.03
N GLY A 228 8.51 12.64 -2.06
CA GLY A 228 9.46 13.72 -2.15
C GLY A 228 10.33 13.64 -3.42
N LYS A 229 10.82 12.43 -3.75
CA LYS A 229 11.57 12.20 -5.00
C LYS A 229 10.71 12.32 -6.25
N ALA A 230 9.47 11.84 -6.20
CA ALA A 230 8.54 12.00 -7.31
C ALA A 230 8.25 13.49 -7.59
N MET A 231 8.05 14.31 -6.55
CA MET A 231 7.87 15.76 -6.69
C MET A 231 9.14 16.48 -7.15
N GLU A 232 10.31 16.06 -6.67
CA GLU A 232 11.61 16.56 -7.16
C GLU A 232 11.77 16.31 -8.67
N PHE A 233 11.44 15.10 -9.13
CA PHE A 233 11.55 14.72 -10.54
C PHE A 233 10.50 15.37 -11.42
N ALA A 234 9.34 15.71 -10.87
CA ALA A 234 8.29 16.43 -11.61
C ALA A 234 8.67 17.86 -11.96
N GLU A 235 9.48 18.53 -11.12
CA GLU A 235 9.92 19.94 -11.29
C GLU A 235 8.75 20.90 -11.57
N LEU A 236 7.71 20.83 -10.71
CA LEU A 236 6.51 21.64 -10.83
C LEU A 236 6.79 23.09 -10.42
N THR A 237 6.27 24.05 -11.20
CA THR A 237 6.49 25.51 -11.05
C THR A 237 5.22 26.28 -10.68
N GLY A 238 4.06 25.62 -10.61
CA GLY A 238 2.76 26.23 -10.31
C GLY A 238 1.90 26.51 -11.54
N LYS A 239 2.34 26.14 -12.73
CA LYS A 239 1.64 26.37 -13.99
C LYS A 239 1.15 25.11 -14.68
N GLU A 240 1.72 23.97 -14.31
CA GLU A 240 1.55 22.70 -14.99
C GLU A 240 0.12 22.15 -14.83
N THR A 241 -0.40 21.56 -15.90
CA THR A 241 -1.49 20.59 -15.88
C THR A 241 -0.90 19.21 -15.65
N VAL A 242 -1.31 18.59 -14.55
CA VAL A 242 -0.78 17.30 -14.06
C VAL A 242 -1.87 16.24 -14.13
N ILE A 243 -1.54 15.05 -14.61
CA ILE A 243 -2.39 13.86 -14.47
C ILE A 243 -1.74 12.94 -13.42
N ASP A 244 -2.53 12.48 -12.46
CA ASP A 244 -2.23 11.39 -11.53
C ASP A 244 -3.03 10.16 -11.97
N ALA A 245 -2.42 9.31 -12.79
CA ALA A 245 -3.01 8.06 -13.25
C ALA A 245 -2.86 6.98 -12.19
N TYR A 246 -3.90 6.15 -12.00
CA TYR A 246 -4.01 5.20 -10.89
C TYR A 246 -4.04 5.88 -9.51
N CYS A 247 -4.73 7.04 -9.42
CA CYS A 247 -4.57 7.94 -8.27
C CYS A 247 -5.07 7.38 -6.93
N GLY A 248 -5.83 6.28 -6.91
CA GLY A 248 -6.36 5.70 -5.68
C GLY A 248 -7.18 6.71 -4.87
N ILE A 249 -6.82 6.93 -3.62
CA ILE A 249 -7.44 7.95 -2.74
C ILE A 249 -6.81 9.34 -2.90
N GLY A 250 -6.01 9.54 -3.97
CA GLY A 250 -5.48 10.84 -4.38
C GLY A 250 -4.18 11.25 -3.70
N THR A 251 -3.38 10.33 -3.20
CA THR A 251 -2.20 10.67 -2.37
C THR A 251 -1.13 11.41 -3.16
N ILE A 252 -0.71 10.92 -4.33
CA ILE A 252 0.32 11.56 -5.17
C ILE A 252 -0.20 12.88 -5.73
N GLY A 253 -1.40 12.86 -6.33
CA GLY A 253 -2.00 14.04 -6.96
C GLY A 253 -2.21 15.19 -5.98
N MET A 254 -2.64 14.91 -4.74
CA MET A 254 -2.80 15.96 -3.74
C MET A 254 -1.47 16.55 -3.26
N VAL A 255 -0.40 15.74 -3.19
CA VAL A 255 0.94 16.26 -2.90
C VAL A 255 1.42 17.12 -4.06
N ALA A 256 1.19 16.69 -5.31
CA ALA A 256 1.51 17.45 -6.51
C ALA A 256 0.74 18.78 -6.59
N ALA A 257 -0.53 18.80 -6.16
CA ALA A 257 -1.38 19.99 -6.16
C ALA A 257 -0.83 21.17 -5.33
N LYS A 258 0.08 20.90 -4.40
CA LYS A 258 0.78 21.97 -3.64
C LYS A 258 1.66 22.85 -4.53
N LYS A 259 2.10 22.32 -5.68
CA LYS A 259 3.07 22.98 -6.59
C LYS A 259 2.64 22.94 -8.06
N ALA A 260 1.48 22.37 -8.40
CA ALA A 260 0.93 22.35 -9.75
C ALA A 260 -0.08 23.45 -9.96
N GLY A 261 -0.32 23.85 -11.21
CA GLY A 261 -1.42 24.73 -11.59
C GLY A 261 -2.77 24.03 -11.43
N GLN A 262 -2.89 22.85 -12.04
CA GLN A 262 -4.08 21.99 -11.96
C GLN A 262 -3.66 20.52 -11.91
N VAL A 263 -4.46 19.70 -11.19
CA VAL A 263 -4.26 18.24 -11.13
C VAL A 263 -5.55 17.52 -11.49
N LEU A 264 -5.43 16.46 -12.29
CA LEU A 264 -6.50 15.56 -12.67
C LEU A 264 -6.13 14.15 -12.15
N GLY A 265 -6.79 13.69 -11.10
CA GLY A 265 -6.63 12.32 -10.60
C GLY A 265 -7.61 11.39 -11.31
N VAL A 266 -7.12 10.31 -11.89
CA VAL A 266 -7.94 9.33 -12.63
C VAL A 266 -7.83 7.96 -11.95
N GLU A 267 -8.97 7.33 -11.66
CA GLU A 267 -9.06 6.07 -10.95
C GLU A 267 -10.34 5.33 -11.37
N VAL A 268 -10.23 4.04 -11.64
CA VAL A 268 -11.37 3.21 -12.06
C VAL A 268 -12.28 2.83 -10.88
N ASN A 269 -11.75 2.78 -9.68
CA ASN A 269 -12.49 2.37 -8.48
C ASN A 269 -13.30 3.55 -7.92
N ARG A 270 -14.64 3.45 -8.01
CA ARG A 270 -15.58 4.47 -7.52
C ARG A 270 -15.45 4.80 -6.05
N ASP A 271 -15.14 3.81 -5.20
CA ASP A 271 -14.98 4.01 -3.76
C ASP A 271 -13.70 4.80 -3.47
N ALA A 272 -12.61 4.50 -4.18
CA ALA A 272 -11.36 5.26 -4.07
C ALA A 272 -11.53 6.71 -4.55
N VAL A 273 -12.22 6.94 -5.67
CA VAL A 273 -12.56 8.30 -6.16
C VAL A 273 -13.40 9.08 -5.16
N ARG A 274 -14.37 8.42 -4.51
CA ARG A 274 -15.16 9.07 -3.44
C ARG A 274 -14.25 9.49 -2.29
N ASP A 275 -13.40 8.60 -1.80
CA ASP A 275 -12.47 8.89 -0.71
C ASP A 275 -11.46 9.98 -1.12
N ALA A 276 -10.97 9.99 -2.37
CA ALA A 276 -10.10 11.03 -2.91
C ALA A 276 -10.76 12.43 -2.89
N ARG A 277 -12.03 12.52 -3.30
CA ARG A 277 -12.81 13.78 -3.25
C ARG A 277 -13.00 14.29 -1.82
N GLU A 278 -13.28 13.38 -0.88
CA GLU A 278 -13.38 13.74 0.54
C GLU A 278 -12.02 14.19 1.10
N ASN A 279 -10.93 13.55 0.69
CA ASN A 279 -9.57 13.94 1.07
C ASN A 279 -9.21 15.34 0.55
N ALA A 280 -9.56 15.67 -0.69
CA ALA A 280 -9.34 17.02 -1.22
C ALA A 280 -10.12 18.09 -0.43
N LYS A 281 -11.39 17.82 -0.10
CA LYS A 281 -12.21 18.73 0.74
C LYS A 281 -11.59 18.89 2.14
N LEU A 282 -11.18 17.79 2.77
CA LEU A 282 -10.59 17.77 4.12
C LEU A 282 -9.34 18.66 4.18
N ASN A 283 -8.54 18.68 3.11
CA ASN A 283 -7.32 19.47 3.01
C ASN A 283 -7.53 20.83 2.32
N ARG A 284 -8.75 21.18 1.92
CA ARG A 284 -9.07 22.42 1.20
C ARG A 284 -8.26 22.61 -0.09
N VAL A 285 -7.88 21.51 -0.75
CA VAL A 285 -7.18 21.53 -2.05
C VAL A 285 -8.22 21.82 -3.13
N LYS A 286 -8.07 22.92 -3.84
CA LYS A 286 -9.07 23.43 -4.82
C LYS A 286 -8.66 23.18 -6.26
N ASN A 287 -7.37 23.00 -6.53
CA ASN A 287 -6.81 22.83 -7.87
C ASN A 287 -6.63 21.34 -8.26
N ILE A 288 -7.44 20.46 -7.66
CA ILE A 288 -7.48 19.03 -8.02
C ILE A 288 -8.90 18.58 -8.33
N ARG A 289 -9.08 17.77 -9.36
CA ARG A 289 -10.33 17.10 -9.71
C ARG A 289 -10.09 15.60 -9.83
N PHE A 290 -11.07 14.79 -9.43
CA PHE A 290 -11.02 13.34 -9.53
C PHE A 290 -12.09 12.81 -10.48
N VAL A 291 -11.64 11.99 -11.44
CA VAL A 291 -12.46 11.36 -12.47
C VAL A 291 -12.49 9.86 -12.23
N CYS A 292 -13.69 9.27 -12.29
CA CYS A 292 -13.85 7.82 -12.23
C CYS A 292 -13.89 7.27 -13.65
N ALA A 293 -12.74 6.86 -14.17
CA ALA A 293 -12.58 6.36 -15.53
C ALA A 293 -11.37 5.43 -15.62
N ASP A 294 -11.25 4.71 -16.73
CA ASP A 294 -9.97 4.14 -17.14
C ASP A 294 -9.00 5.27 -17.51
N ALA A 295 -7.77 5.20 -16.99
CA ALA A 295 -6.80 6.28 -17.18
C ALA A 295 -6.29 6.37 -18.63
N GLY A 296 -6.22 5.23 -19.34
CA GLY A 296 -5.84 5.20 -20.75
C GLY A 296 -6.90 5.90 -21.62
N ASP A 297 -8.15 5.50 -21.47
CA ASP A 297 -9.28 6.09 -22.20
C ASP A 297 -9.37 7.59 -21.93
N PHE A 298 -9.23 8.00 -20.67
CA PHE A 298 -9.26 9.41 -20.28
C PHE A 298 -8.15 10.23 -20.97
N MET A 299 -6.94 9.70 -21.08
CA MET A 299 -5.82 10.39 -21.77
C MET A 299 -6.07 10.52 -23.27
N VAL A 300 -6.70 9.53 -23.90
CA VAL A 300 -7.07 9.59 -25.33
C VAL A 300 -8.15 10.64 -25.55
N ASP A 301 -9.16 10.68 -24.70
CA ASP A 301 -10.23 11.68 -24.79
C ASP A 301 -9.70 13.11 -24.65
N MET A 302 -8.77 13.35 -23.70
CA MET A 302 -8.08 14.63 -23.57
C MET A 302 -7.31 15.02 -24.84
N ALA A 303 -6.53 14.07 -25.39
CA ALA A 303 -5.76 14.32 -26.61
C ALA A 303 -6.67 14.64 -27.80
N ASN A 304 -7.80 13.92 -27.96
CA ASN A 304 -8.80 14.18 -29.01
C ASN A 304 -9.50 15.53 -28.84
N ALA A 305 -9.68 15.99 -27.59
CA ALA A 305 -10.23 17.30 -27.27
C ALA A 305 -9.22 18.45 -27.48
N GLY A 306 -7.95 18.14 -27.84
CA GLY A 306 -6.89 19.12 -27.97
C GLY A 306 -6.40 19.65 -26.60
N GLU A 307 -6.74 18.99 -25.52
CA GLU A 307 -6.23 19.28 -24.20
C GLU A 307 -4.79 18.73 -24.03
N HIS A 308 -4.01 19.34 -23.14
CA HIS A 308 -2.64 18.92 -22.91
C HIS A 308 -2.37 18.55 -21.45
N CYS A 309 -1.34 17.76 -21.24
CA CYS A 309 -0.79 17.42 -19.94
C CYS A 309 0.72 17.75 -19.96
N ASP A 310 1.19 18.48 -18.94
CA ASP A 310 2.62 18.76 -18.80
C ASP A 310 3.35 17.62 -18.12
N VAL A 311 2.78 17.07 -17.05
CA VAL A 311 3.38 16.01 -16.24
C VAL A 311 2.37 14.91 -15.96
N LEU A 312 2.73 13.68 -16.31
CA LEU A 312 1.99 12.47 -15.98
C LEU A 312 2.68 11.74 -14.82
N PHE A 313 2.01 11.62 -13.67
CA PHE A 313 2.37 10.63 -12.65
C PHE A 313 1.66 9.32 -12.94
N MET A 314 2.39 8.22 -12.79
CA MET A 314 1.82 6.89 -12.89
C MET A 314 2.43 5.98 -11.81
N ASP A 315 1.54 5.30 -11.05
CA ASP A 315 1.88 4.33 -10.01
C ASP A 315 1.06 3.04 -10.24
N PRO A 316 1.38 2.27 -11.29
CA PRO A 316 0.62 1.10 -11.66
C PRO A 316 0.82 -0.06 -10.68
N PRO A 317 -0.03 -1.10 -10.72
CA PRO A 317 0.13 -2.31 -9.93
C PRO A 317 1.42 -3.06 -10.30
N ARG A 318 1.77 -4.11 -9.52
CA ARG A 318 2.99 -4.93 -9.70
C ARG A 318 3.20 -5.50 -11.10
N ALA A 319 2.14 -5.68 -11.86
CA ALA A 319 2.21 -6.13 -13.26
C ALA A 319 2.78 -5.05 -14.21
N GLY A 320 2.98 -3.83 -13.72
CA GLY A 320 3.31 -2.66 -14.52
C GLY A 320 2.12 -2.16 -15.32
N SER A 321 2.35 -1.27 -16.26
CA SER A 321 1.33 -0.80 -17.20
C SER A 321 1.26 -1.73 -18.42
N ASP A 322 0.08 -1.86 -18.98
CA ASP A 322 -0.09 -2.56 -20.25
C ASP A 322 0.28 -1.67 -21.45
N THR A 323 0.41 -2.30 -22.60
CA THR A 323 0.80 -1.62 -23.85
C THR A 323 -0.27 -0.62 -24.30
N ALA A 324 -1.55 -0.87 -24.00
CA ALA A 324 -2.64 0.03 -24.35
C ALA A 324 -2.49 1.35 -23.57
N PHE A 325 -2.37 1.28 -22.24
CA PHE A 325 -2.14 2.46 -21.41
C PHE A 325 -0.88 3.25 -21.83
N LEU A 326 0.25 2.56 -22.06
CA LEU A 326 1.48 3.21 -22.49
C LEU A 326 1.32 3.91 -23.86
N SER A 327 0.53 3.33 -24.77
CA SER A 327 0.22 3.94 -26.06
C SER A 327 -0.65 5.19 -25.90
N CYS A 328 -1.63 5.16 -24.97
CA CYS A 328 -2.43 6.32 -24.64
C CYS A 328 -1.58 7.48 -24.08
N ALA A 329 -0.61 7.14 -23.20
CA ALA A 329 0.36 8.12 -22.68
C ALA A 329 1.21 8.74 -23.79
N LEU A 330 1.62 7.95 -24.80
CA LEU A 330 2.33 8.45 -26.00
C LEU A 330 1.43 9.37 -26.85
N THR A 331 0.14 9.08 -26.96
CA THR A 331 -0.82 9.89 -27.71
C THR A 331 -1.02 11.26 -27.03
N LEU A 332 -1.22 11.30 -25.74
CA LEU A 332 -1.31 12.55 -24.95
C LEU A 332 0.01 13.32 -24.94
N ALA A 333 1.12 12.57 -25.01
CA ALA A 333 2.49 13.07 -25.16
C ALA A 333 2.89 14.13 -24.11
N PRO A 334 2.71 13.87 -22.80
CA PRO A 334 3.14 14.82 -21.76
C PRO A 334 4.63 15.14 -21.89
N ARG A 335 5.01 16.37 -21.54
CA ARG A 335 6.42 16.81 -21.52
C ARG A 335 7.28 15.89 -20.64
N ARG A 336 6.68 15.38 -19.55
CA ARG A 336 7.36 14.56 -18.53
C ARG A 336 6.46 13.47 -18.01
N ILE A 337 7.03 12.28 -17.79
CA ILE A 337 6.41 11.20 -17.05
C ILE A 337 7.24 10.96 -15.78
N VAL A 338 6.57 10.91 -14.64
CA VAL A 338 7.14 10.46 -13.36
C VAL A 338 6.52 9.11 -13.05
N TYR A 339 7.31 8.06 -13.20
CA TYR A 339 6.88 6.67 -13.01
C TYR A 339 7.33 6.18 -11.64
N VAL A 340 6.40 5.87 -10.76
CA VAL A 340 6.60 5.16 -9.49
C VAL A 340 6.31 3.68 -9.71
N SER A 341 7.21 2.79 -9.31
CA SER A 341 7.05 1.35 -9.57
C SER A 341 7.58 0.50 -8.43
N CYS A 342 6.77 -0.47 -8.01
CA CYS A 342 7.14 -1.46 -6.99
C CYS A 342 7.79 -2.74 -7.56
N ASN A 343 8.04 -2.78 -8.87
CA ASN A 343 8.66 -3.93 -9.52
C ASN A 343 9.64 -3.50 -10.64
N PRO A 344 10.96 -3.58 -10.39
CA PRO A 344 11.96 -3.17 -11.37
C PRO A 344 11.95 -3.97 -12.68
N GLU A 345 11.44 -5.22 -12.69
CA GLU A 345 11.38 -6.05 -13.90
C GLU A 345 10.31 -5.53 -14.86
N THR A 346 9.09 -5.29 -14.35
CA THR A 346 8.01 -4.73 -15.17
C THR A 346 8.31 -3.28 -15.54
N LEU A 347 8.93 -2.51 -14.65
CA LEU A 347 9.43 -1.18 -14.96
C LEU A 347 10.41 -1.21 -16.14
N ALA A 348 11.38 -2.12 -16.15
CA ALA A 348 12.33 -2.25 -17.26
C ALA A 348 11.65 -2.54 -18.60
N ARG A 349 10.57 -3.37 -18.59
CA ARG A 349 9.74 -3.63 -19.76
C ARG A 349 9.07 -2.35 -20.26
N ASP A 350 8.43 -1.61 -19.36
CA ASP A 350 7.66 -0.41 -19.69
C ASP A 350 8.57 0.75 -20.12
N LEU A 351 9.73 0.91 -19.48
CA LEU A 351 10.76 1.86 -19.92
C LEU A 351 11.26 1.54 -21.32
N ASN A 352 11.50 0.25 -21.65
CA ASN A 352 11.91 -0.14 -22.99
C ASN A 352 10.85 0.17 -24.06
N PHE A 353 9.56 0.15 -23.69
CA PHE A 353 8.48 0.56 -24.59
C PHE A 353 8.51 2.07 -24.84
N LEU A 354 8.62 2.89 -23.78
CA LEU A 354 8.60 4.34 -23.85
C LEU A 354 9.86 4.92 -24.51
N THR A 355 11.05 4.39 -24.14
CA THR A 355 12.33 4.93 -24.62
C THR A 355 12.66 4.57 -26.07
N LYS A 356 12.07 3.52 -26.61
CA LYS A 356 12.16 3.21 -28.05
C LYS A 356 11.30 4.13 -28.92
N ARG A 357 10.53 5.04 -28.32
CA ARG A 357 9.59 5.92 -29.03
C ARG A 357 9.95 7.39 -28.81
N SER A 358 9.31 8.02 -27.85
CA SER A 358 9.38 9.50 -27.70
C SER A 358 9.90 9.96 -26.36
N TYR A 359 10.44 9.07 -25.52
CA TYR A 359 10.90 9.43 -24.19
C TYR A 359 12.32 8.97 -23.93
N ARG A 360 13.02 9.70 -23.07
CA ARG A 360 14.33 9.34 -22.52
C ARG A 360 14.24 9.29 -21.00
N ALA A 361 14.78 8.24 -20.40
CA ALA A 361 14.94 8.18 -18.95
C ALA A 361 16.11 9.08 -18.53
N GLU A 362 15.85 10.03 -17.64
CA GLU A 362 16.83 11.01 -17.17
C GLU A 362 17.35 10.68 -15.78
N LYS A 363 16.49 10.16 -14.90
CA LYS A 363 16.83 9.84 -13.51
C LYS A 363 16.10 8.58 -13.08
N ILE A 364 16.78 7.72 -12.31
CA ILE A 364 16.20 6.53 -11.67
C ILE A 364 16.66 6.52 -10.22
N GLN A 365 15.71 6.60 -9.28
CA GLN A 365 15.96 6.58 -7.86
C GLN A 365 15.27 5.37 -7.20
N PRO A 366 16.03 4.35 -6.76
CA PRO A 366 15.49 3.29 -5.91
C PRO A 366 15.26 3.78 -4.48
N VAL A 367 14.17 3.31 -3.87
CA VAL A 367 13.80 3.58 -2.48
C VAL A 367 13.42 2.27 -1.79
N ASP A 368 13.98 2.00 -0.62
CA ASP A 368 13.63 0.82 0.14
C ASP A 368 12.33 1.03 0.95
N MET A 369 11.21 0.81 0.28
CA MET A 369 9.87 0.84 0.89
C MET A 369 9.57 -0.37 1.78
N PHE A 370 10.25 -1.49 1.56
CA PHE A 370 9.96 -2.79 2.16
C PHE A 370 11.22 -3.45 2.74
N PRO A 371 11.83 -2.86 3.78
CA PRO A 371 12.95 -3.49 4.47
C PRO A 371 12.74 -4.97 4.77
N HIS A 372 13.80 -5.77 4.73
CA HIS A 372 13.84 -7.22 4.94
C HIS A 372 13.21 -8.08 3.83
N THR A 373 12.59 -7.48 2.80
CA THR A 373 12.03 -8.19 1.64
C THR A 373 12.84 -7.92 0.37
N ASP A 374 12.65 -8.71 -0.69
CA ASP A 374 13.27 -8.48 -2.01
C ASP A 374 12.70 -7.27 -2.76
N HIS A 375 11.58 -6.73 -2.29
CA HIS A 375 10.88 -5.65 -2.98
C HIS A 375 11.63 -4.32 -2.84
N VAL A 376 11.64 -3.56 -3.93
CA VAL A 376 12.18 -2.21 -4.00
C VAL A 376 11.26 -1.34 -4.86
N GLU A 377 11.04 -0.11 -4.43
CA GLU A 377 10.36 0.91 -5.24
C GLU A 377 11.39 1.70 -6.04
N CYS A 378 10.99 2.15 -7.23
CA CYS A 378 11.80 3.04 -8.07
C CYS A 378 10.95 4.22 -8.51
N VAL A 379 11.52 5.43 -8.43
CA VAL A 379 10.98 6.61 -9.10
C VAL A 379 11.81 6.87 -10.34
N VAL A 380 11.16 7.01 -11.48
CA VAL A 380 11.83 7.29 -12.76
C VAL A 380 11.28 8.58 -13.35
N ARG A 381 12.17 9.45 -13.77
CA ARG A 381 11.84 10.60 -14.62
C ARG A 381 12.10 10.23 -16.07
N LEU A 382 11.09 10.42 -16.88
CA LEU A 382 11.22 10.37 -18.33
C LEU A 382 10.84 11.74 -18.91
N ASP A 383 11.68 12.29 -19.76
CA ASP A 383 11.40 13.52 -20.50
C ASP A 383 11.18 13.18 -21.98
N LYS A 384 10.20 13.87 -22.59
CA LYS A 384 9.89 13.73 -24.01
C LYS A 384 11.07 14.22 -24.83
N VAL A 385 11.51 13.42 -25.79
CA VAL A 385 12.51 13.83 -26.79
C VAL A 385 11.80 14.38 -28.01
N ASN A 386 12.35 15.48 -28.54
CA ASN A 386 11.83 16.14 -29.76
C ASN A 386 12.12 15.31 -31.01
#